data_a286db68898daa3d47568d0bc4c57f5d
#
_entry.id   a286db68898daa3d47568d0bc4c57f5d
#
_cell.length_a   1.000
_cell.length_b   1.000
_cell.length_c   1.000
_cell.angle_alpha   90.00
_cell.angle_beta   90.00
_cell.angle_gamma   90.00
#
_symmetry.space_group_name_H-M   'P 1'
#
loop_
_entity.id
_entity.type
_entity.pdbx_description
1 polymer ?
#
loop_
_entity_poly.entity_id
_entity_poly.type
_entity_poly.pdbx_seq_one_letter_code
_entity_poly.pdbx_strand_id
1 'polypeptide(L)'
;MINESFSIRLREARQMMGLSMDKLVERTNGAITKQSISRYEKGIMRPKRDALQAIAKALNISEAYFDGTNIKIDVPMLRTTSNGKVSEDELQALEAKLSFWAEQYLTKEKEAGFPTRFKNPIKGTGISTQEDAIHAADLLREKWHCGDGPIASILRLLERKGIMILAANLPEYIFGMSTWADKKHPLMILDFNPEKSSVEKLRFTAAHELAHLLLLFPEDSPLKLEKRCDLFASFFLLPKLALIEELGSKKREKITLEEMIDIKELYGASLAASIITARDYGIITTEYKRAWYAEHIEPNPREIGNGHYVFPETLGREKRVNSIVDS
;
A
#
# COMPACT_ATOMS: atom_id res chain seq x y z
N MET A 1 30.20 -13.57 4.15
CA MET A 1 29.35 -12.46 4.60
C MET A 1 29.53 -11.20 3.76
N ILE A 2 30.73 -10.58 3.62
CA ILE A 2 30.91 -9.33 2.81
C ILE A 2 30.64 -9.53 1.31
N ASN A 3 30.98 -10.69 0.74
CA ASN A 3 30.73 -10.99 -0.68
C ASN A 3 29.27 -11.31 -0.99
N GLU A 4 28.53 -11.83 -0.05
CA GLU A 4 27.14 -12.22 -0.21
C GLU A 4 26.22 -11.00 -0.33
N SER A 5 26.44 -9.97 0.50
CA SER A 5 25.70 -8.71 0.40
C SER A 5 25.92 -8.03 -0.96
N PHE A 6 27.18 -7.89 -1.41
CA PHE A 6 27.49 -7.29 -2.70
C PHE A 6 26.83 -8.04 -3.88
N SER A 7 26.89 -9.37 -3.88
CA SER A 7 26.39 -10.18 -4.98
C SER A 7 24.87 -10.08 -5.14
N ILE A 8 24.15 -10.06 -4.01
CA ILE A 8 22.70 -9.84 -3.99
C ILE A 8 22.37 -8.44 -4.52
N ARG A 9 23.02 -7.40 -3.98
CA ARG A 9 22.77 -6.01 -4.36
C ARG A 9 23.11 -5.71 -5.83
N LEU A 10 24.14 -6.33 -6.39
CA LEU A 10 24.43 -6.20 -7.81
C LEU A 10 23.31 -6.80 -8.68
N ARG A 11 22.83 -7.98 -8.33
CA ARG A 11 21.73 -8.62 -9.03
C ARG A 11 20.46 -7.79 -8.95
N GLU A 12 20.12 -7.32 -7.76
CA GLU A 12 18.93 -6.47 -7.51
C GLU A 12 19.02 -5.16 -8.31
N ALA A 13 20.15 -4.46 -8.27
CA ALA A 13 20.34 -3.23 -9.02
C ALA A 13 20.20 -3.44 -10.55
N ARG A 14 20.73 -4.55 -11.07
CA ARG A 14 20.56 -4.90 -12.49
C ARG A 14 19.09 -5.21 -12.82
N GLN A 15 18.43 -5.99 -12.00
CA GLN A 15 17.00 -6.33 -12.16
C GLN A 15 16.10 -5.11 -12.03
N MET A 16 16.39 -4.23 -11.06
CA MET A 16 15.72 -2.95 -10.86
C MET A 16 15.69 -2.08 -12.12
N MET A 17 16.79 -2.15 -12.90
CA MET A 17 16.91 -1.45 -14.18
C MET A 17 16.37 -2.24 -15.39
N GLY A 18 15.80 -3.43 -15.17
CA GLY A 18 15.30 -4.31 -16.24
C GLY A 18 16.39 -4.80 -17.19
N LEU A 19 17.65 -4.93 -16.70
CA LEU A 19 18.79 -5.27 -17.55
C LEU A 19 19.10 -6.77 -17.49
N SER A 20 19.31 -7.39 -18.66
CA SER A 20 20.04 -8.65 -18.74
C SER A 20 21.53 -8.44 -18.44
N MET A 21 22.28 -9.51 -18.15
CA MET A 21 23.73 -9.41 -17.98
C MET A 21 24.41 -8.85 -19.23
N ASP A 22 23.93 -9.22 -20.42
CA ASP A 22 24.49 -8.74 -21.69
C ASP A 22 24.25 -7.22 -21.87
N LYS A 23 23.06 -6.73 -21.54
CA LYS A 23 22.76 -5.30 -21.54
C LYS A 23 23.58 -4.51 -20.52
N LEU A 24 23.88 -5.12 -19.36
CA LEU A 24 24.77 -4.49 -18.40
C LEU A 24 26.22 -4.40 -18.94
N VAL A 25 26.72 -5.44 -19.61
CA VAL A 25 28.04 -5.39 -20.31
C VAL A 25 28.07 -4.24 -21.32
N GLU A 26 27.06 -4.11 -22.17
CA GLU A 26 26.94 -3.01 -23.14
C GLU A 26 27.01 -1.64 -22.46
N ARG A 27 26.25 -1.44 -21.38
CA ARG A 27 26.22 -0.17 -20.63
C ARG A 27 27.53 0.15 -19.92
N THR A 28 28.39 -0.84 -19.64
CA THR A 28 29.74 -0.61 -19.13
C THR A 28 30.76 -0.32 -20.24
N ASN A 29 30.29 -0.20 -21.50
CA ASN A 29 31.17 -0.05 -22.69
C ASN A 29 32.26 -1.13 -22.80
N GLY A 30 31.90 -2.37 -22.39
CA GLY A 30 32.81 -3.50 -22.42
C GLY A 30 33.91 -3.50 -21.34
N ALA A 31 33.83 -2.60 -20.36
CA ALA A 31 34.77 -2.59 -19.22
C ALA A 31 34.67 -3.86 -18.37
N ILE A 32 33.57 -4.61 -18.48
CA ILE A 32 33.32 -5.82 -17.73
C ILE A 32 32.73 -6.88 -18.66
N THR A 33 33.10 -8.14 -18.47
CA THR A 33 32.54 -9.26 -19.22
C THR A 33 31.31 -9.86 -18.56
N LYS A 34 30.43 -10.50 -19.33
CA LYS A 34 29.29 -11.26 -18.81
C LYS A 34 29.72 -12.32 -17.77
N GLN A 35 30.85 -12.98 -18.02
CA GLN A 35 31.40 -13.97 -17.10
C GLN A 35 31.81 -13.33 -15.76
N SER A 36 32.37 -12.12 -15.79
CA SER A 36 32.69 -11.36 -14.56
C SER A 36 31.44 -10.99 -13.79
N ILE A 37 30.41 -10.47 -14.47
CA ILE A 37 29.12 -10.15 -13.83
C ILE A 37 28.51 -11.40 -13.19
N SER A 38 28.47 -12.51 -13.89
CA SER A 38 27.97 -13.79 -13.36
C SER A 38 28.73 -14.25 -12.11
N ARG A 39 30.07 -14.10 -12.08
CA ARG A 39 30.87 -14.42 -10.90
C ARG A 39 30.63 -13.48 -9.75
N TYR A 40 30.42 -12.19 -10.02
CA TYR A 40 30.09 -11.18 -9.02
C TYR A 40 28.74 -11.48 -8.39
N GLU A 41 27.69 -11.75 -9.20
CA GLU A 41 26.34 -12.06 -8.71
C GLU A 41 26.24 -13.41 -8.00
N LYS A 42 27.17 -14.33 -8.22
CA LYS A 42 27.30 -15.59 -7.50
C LYS A 42 28.14 -15.48 -6.22
N GLY A 43 28.68 -14.33 -5.91
CA GLY A 43 29.56 -14.11 -4.75
C GLY A 43 30.93 -14.80 -4.87
N ILE A 44 31.30 -15.30 -6.05
CA ILE A 44 32.57 -15.99 -6.29
C ILE A 44 33.75 -15.02 -6.20
N MET A 45 33.55 -13.78 -6.62
CA MET A 45 34.55 -12.72 -6.55
C MET A 45 33.89 -11.35 -6.39
N ARG A 46 34.66 -10.36 -5.91
CA ARG A 46 34.26 -8.96 -5.85
C ARG A 46 34.97 -8.16 -6.94
N PRO A 47 34.31 -7.18 -7.58
CA PRO A 47 34.96 -6.32 -8.55
C PRO A 47 36.07 -5.46 -7.89
N LYS A 48 37.12 -5.17 -8.65
CA LYS A 48 38.07 -4.11 -8.29
C LYS A 48 37.40 -2.75 -8.44
N ARG A 49 38.02 -1.71 -7.88
CA ARG A 49 37.46 -0.36 -7.83
C ARG A 49 36.97 0.15 -9.19
N ASP A 50 37.79 0.03 -10.23
CA ASP A 50 37.45 0.52 -11.58
C ASP A 50 36.21 -0.22 -12.15
N ALA A 51 36.16 -1.54 -11.93
CA ALA A 51 35.00 -2.35 -12.32
C ALA A 51 33.74 -2.00 -11.50
N LEU A 52 33.91 -1.71 -10.20
CA LEU A 52 32.80 -1.26 -9.34
C LEU A 52 32.26 0.09 -9.81
N GLN A 53 33.12 1.04 -10.12
CA GLN A 53 32.74 2.35 -10.65
C GLN A 53 32.03 2.25 -12.00
N ALA A 54 32.52 1.39 -12.90
CA ALA A 54 31.85 1.14 -14.17
C ALA A 54 30.46 0.55 -14.00
N ILE A 55 30.29 -0.41 -13.06
CA ILE A 55 28.99 -1.00 -12.70
C ILE A 55 28.05 0.07 -12.11
N ALA A 56 28.51 0.82 -11.11
CA ALA A 56 27.73 1.86 -10.44
C ALA A 56 27.22 2.91 -11.44
N LYS A 57 28.11 3.38 -12.33
CA LYS A 57 27.76 4.32 -13.40
C LYS A 57 26.75 3.72 -14.39
N ALA A 58 26.95 2.49 -14.83
CA ALA A 58 26.07 1.80 -15.77
C ALA A 58 24.64 1.57 -15.19
N LEU A 59 24.55 1.37 -13.87
CA LEU A 59 23.30 1.18 -13.14
C LEU A 59 22.71 2.49 -12.59
N ASN A 60 23.41 3.63 -12.75
CA ASN A 60 23.01 4.93 -12.22
C ASN A 60 22.73 4.93 -10.71
N ILE A 61 23.63 4.30 -9.96
CA ILE A 61 23.57 4.20 -8.48
C ILE A 61 24.93 4.59 -7.88
N SER A 62 24.95 4.94 -6.59
CA SER A 62 26.21 5.23 -5.90
C SER A 62 27.01 3.95 -5.60
N GLU A 63 28.35 4.04 -5.50
CA GLU A 63 29.18 2.91 -5.05
C GLU A 63 28.79 2.47 -3.63
N ALA A 64 28.39 3.41 -2.76
CA ALA A 64 27.95 3.14 -1.39
C ALA A 64 26.72 2.21 -1.31
N TYR A 65 25.90 2.17 -2.37
CA TYR A 65 24.78 1.24 -2.45
C TYR A 65 25.23 -0.21 -2.22
N PHE A 66 26.38 -0.60 -2.76
CA PHE A 66 26.86 -1.98 -2.68
C PHE A 66 27.36 -2.41 -1.29
N ASP A 67 27.59 -1.45 -0.39
CA ASP A 67 28.01 -1.69 0.99
C ASP A 67 26.86 -1.61 2.00
N GLY A 68 25.64 -1.26 1.54
CA GLY A 68 24.44 -1.14 2.38
C GLY A 68 23.90 -2.47 2.90
N THR A 69 22.89 -2.38 3.74
CA THR A 69 22.12 -3.53 4.24
C THR A 69 21.08 -3.96 3.22
N ASN A 70 20.93 -5.25 3.01
CA ASN A 70 19.92 -5.77 2.10
C ASN A 70 18.59 -5.96 2.83
N ILE A 71 17.61 -5.11 2.56
CA ILE A 71 16.25 -5.24 3.08
C ILE A 71 15.49 -6.25 2.21
N LYS A 72 14.96 -7.30 2.86
CA LYS A 72 14.18 -8.32 2.16
C LYS A 72 12.72 -7.90 2.08
N ILE A 73 12.20 -7.87 0.86
CA ILE A 73 10.79 -7.65 0.56
C ILE A 73 10.29 -8.83 -0.29
N ASP A 74 9.14 -9.35 0.06
CA ASP A 74 8.42 -10.36 -0.69
C ASP A 74 7.02 -9.83 -0.98
N VAL A 75 6.55 -9.97 -2.21
CA VAL A 75 5.22 -9.52 -2.67
C VAL A 75 4.34 -10.69 -3.13
N PRO A 76 4.04 -11.64 -2.23
CA PRO A 76 3.35 -12.89 -2.59
C PRO A 76 1.96 -12.64 -3.20
N MET A 77 1.29 -11.55 -2.85
CA MET A 77 -0.02 -11.22 -3.40
C MET A 77 0.01 -10.98 -4.91
N LEU A 78 1.05 -10.34 -5.44
CA LEU A 78 1.18 -10.16 -6.89
C LEU A 78 1.33 -11.48 -7.64
N ARG A 79 1.95 -12.48 -7.03
CA ARG A 79 2.09 -13.83 -7.61
C ARG A 79 0.75 -14.55 -7.71
N THR A 80 -0.18 -14.29 -6.79
CA THR A 80 -1.51 -14.93 -6.76
C THR A 80 -2.57 -14.14 -7.52
N THR A 81 -2.59 -12.80 -7.45
CA THR A 81 -3.63 -11.97 -8.06
C THR A 81 -3.39 -11.67 -9.53
N SER A 82 -2.13 -11.70 -9.99
CA SER A 82 -1.80 -11.42 -11.40
C SER A 82 -2.24 -12.53 -12.37
N ASN A 83 -2.62 -13.72 -11.88
CA ASN A 83 -2.97 -14.88 -12.72
C ASN A 83 -1.94 -15.13 -13.85
N GLY A 84 -0.65 -14.95 -13.56
CA GLY A 84 0.44 -15.10 -14.54
C GLY A 84 0.59 -13.94 -15.53
N LYS A 85 -0.09 -12.80 -15.31
CA LYS A 85 0.07 -11.59 -16.13
C LYS A 85 1.37 -10.82 -15.84
N VAL A 86 2.00 -11.07 -14.70
CA VAL A 86 3.28 -10.50 -14.31
C VAL A 86 4.32 -11.63 -14.34
N SER A 87 5.39 -11.43 -15.08
CA SER A 87 6.48 -12.40 -15.16
C SER A 87 7.32 -12.45 -13.88
N GLU A 88 8.03 -13.55 -13.66
CA GLU A 88 8.94 -13.67 -12.50
C GLU A 88 10.04 -12.61 -12.52
N ASP A 89 10.54 -12.23 -13.71
CA ASP A 89 11.54 -11.18 -13.85
C ASP A 89 10.98 -9.79 -13.46
N GLU A 90 9.73 -9.50 -13.80
CA GLU A 90 9.06 -8.25 -13.40
C GLU A 90 8.82 -8.19 -11.89
N LEU A 91 8.42 -9.32 -11.27
CA LEU A 91 8.27 -9.43 -9.82
C LEU A 91 9.60 -9.20 -9.11
N GLN A 92 10.68 -9.85 -9.55
CA GLN A 92 12.01 -9.68 -8.98
C GLN A 92 12.51 -8.23 -9.14
N ALA A 93 12.25 -7.60 -10.28
CA ALA A 93 12.58 -6.20 -10.51
C ALA A 93 11.79 -5.26 -9.57
N LEU A 94 10.53 -5.56 -9.32
CA LEU A 94 9.71 -4.79 -8.38
C LEU A 94 10.21 -4.99 -6.94
N GLU A 95 10.43 -6.21 -6.49
CA GLU A 95 10.98 -6.51 -5.16
C GLU A 95 12.31 -5.79 -4.92
N ALA A 96 13.20 -5.79 -5.93
CA ALA A 96 14.47 -5.06 -5.86
C ALA A 96 14.28 -3.54 -5.74
N LYS A 97 13.32 -2.95 -6.48
CA LYS A 97 12.98 -1.53 -6.38
C LYS A 97 12.44 -1.17 -5.00
N LEU A 98 11.55 -1.99 -4.48
CA LEU A 98 10.94 -1.79 -3.16
C LEU A 98 11.98 -1.94 -2.04
N SER A 99 12.88 -2.92 -2.14
CA SER A 99 13.99 -3.11 -1.20
C SER A 99 14.91 -1.89 -1.17
N PHE A 100 15.30 -1.40 -2.34
CA PHE A 100 16.13 -0.20 -2.46
C PHE A 100 15.44 1.03 -1.87
N TRP A 101 14.18 1.27 -2.23
CA TRP A 101 13.42 2.40 -1.70
C TRP A 101 13.27 2.32 -0.18
N ALA A 102 12.92 1.15 0.36
CA ALA A 102 12.74 0.96 1.80
C ALA A 102 14.05 1.20 2.57
N GLU A 103 15.18 0.77 2.02
CA GLU A 103 16.50 1.04 2.62
C GLU A 103 16.80 2.53 2.66
N GLN A 104 16.60 3.24 1.55
CA GLN A 104 16.81 4.68 1.49
C GLN A 104 15.88 5.41 2.48
N TYR A 105 14.61 5.04 2.51
CA TYR A 105 13.63 5.61 3.43
C TYR A 105 14.05 5.44 4.89
N LEU A 106 14.37 4.21 5.31
CA LEU A 106 14.75 3.90 6.70
C LEU A 106 16.09 4.54 7.09
N THR A 107 17.04 4.63 6.16
CA THR A 107 18.33 5.30 6.39
C THR A 107 18.11 6.78 6.65
N LYS A 108 17.37 7.47 5.79
CA LYS A 108 17.04 8.89 5.94
C LYS A 108 16.23 9.18 7.22
N GLU A 109 15.26 8.32 7.58
CA GLU A 109 14.53 8.46 8.85
C GLU A 109 15.46 8.38 10.06
N LYS A 110 16.43 7.46 10.02
CA LYS A 110 17.43 7.32 11.09
C LYS A 110 18.34 8.55 11.17
N GLU A 111 18.81 9.07 10.04
CA GLU A 111 19.66 10.27 9.95
C GLU A 111 18.90 11.51 10.44
N ALA A 112 17.62 11.64 10.07
CA ALA A 112 16.76 12.73 10.54
C ALA A 112 16.33 12.61 12.02
N GLY A 113 16.70 11.54 12.71
CA GLY A 113 16.29 11.30 14.10
C GLY A 113 14.84 10.88 14.31
N PHE A 114 14.15 10.45 13.22
CA PHE A 114 12.76 9.98 13.25
C PHE A 114 12.63 8.50 12.86
N PRO A 115 13.25 7.57 13.58
CA PRO A 115 13.18 6.16 13.21
C PRO A 115 11.75 5.66 13.26
N THR A 116 11.32 5.00 12.21
CA THR A 116 10.01 4.36 12.12
C THR A 116 9.91 3.23 13.13
N ARG A 117 8.89 3.28 13.98
CA ARG A 117 8.58 2.24 14.95
C ARG A 117 7.11 1.85 14.81
N PHE A 118 6.88 0.76 14.11
CA PHE A 118 5.55 0.19 14.01
C PHE A 118 5.28 -0.79 15.16
N LYS A 119 4.07 -0.71 15.71
CA LYS A 119 3.53 -1.69 16.64
C LYS A 119 2.09 -1.97 16.26
N ASN A 120 1.78 -3.24 15.95
CA ASN A 120 0.40 -3.64 15.69
C ASN A 120 -0.40 -3.56 17.01
N PRO A 121 -1.37 -2.62 17.13
CA PRO A 121 -2.10 -2.39 18.38
C PRO A 121 -3.20 -3.42 18.62
N ILE A 122 -3.56 -4.18 17.59
CA ILE A 122 -4.62 -5.21 17.60
C ILE A 122 -4.06 -6.58 17.20
N LYS A 123 -2.79 -6.84 17.56
CA LYS A 123 -2.12 -8.10 17.23
C LYS A 123 -2.92 -9.29 17.75
N GLY A 124 -3.17 -10.27 16.88
CA GLY A 124 -3.93 -11.48 17.21
C GLY A 124 -5.43 -11.37 16.92
N THR A 125 -5.93 -10.19 16.51
CA THR A 125 -7.32 -10.02 16.08
C THR A 125 -7.55 -10.72 14.74
N GLY A 126 -8.53 -11.60 14.69
CA GLY A 126 -8.93 -12.32 13.48
C GLY A 126 -10.27 -11.85 12.95
N ILE A 127 -10.50 -11.99 11.64
CA ILE A 127 -11.80 -11.73 10.99
C ILE A 127 -12.28 -12.97 10.27
N SER A 128 -13.42 -13.51 10.75
CA SER A 128 -14.14 -14.63 10.14
C SER A 128 -15.54 -14.22 9.69
N THR A 129 -16.17 -13.32 10.42
CA THR A 129 -17.53 -12.82 10.21
C THR A 129 -17.55 -11.32 9.95
N GLN A 130 -18.70 -10.78 9.63
CA GLN A 130 -18.93 -9.33 9.53
C GLN A 130 -18.80 -8.65 10.90
N GLU A 131 -19.29 -9.29 11.95
CA GLU A 131 -19.22 -8.79 13.32
C GLU A 131 -17.76 -8.69 13.80
N ASP A 132 -16.91 -9.65 13.42
CA ASP A 132 -15.46 -9.56 13.68
C ASP A 132 -14.82 -8.37 12.98
N ALA A 133 -15.26 -8.06 11.73
CA ALA A 133 -14.75 -6.93 10.99
C ALA A 133 -15.14 -5.58 11.62
N ILE A 134 -16.39 -5.47 12.10
CA ILE A 134 -16.86 -4.30 12.86
C ILE A 134 -16.02 -4.14 14.13
N HIS A 135 -15.91 -5.22 14.91
CA HIS A 135 -15.15 -5.20 16.17
C HIS A 135 -13.66 -4.82 15.95
N ALA A 136 -13.03 -5.38 14.91
CA ALA A 136 -11.64 -5.07 14.59
C ALA A 136 -11.44 -3.61 14.20
N ALA A 137 -12.37 -3.04 13.42
CA ALA A 137 -12.36 -1.65 13.03
C ALA A 137 -12.54 -0.71 14.22
N ASP A 138 -13.53 -0.97 15.08
CA ASP A 138 -13.79 -0.19 16.29
C ASP A 138 -12.62 -0.26 17.27
N LEU A 139 -12.06 -1.46 17.48
CA LEU A 139 -10.90 -1.66 18.34
C LEU A 139 -9.68 -0.90 17.81
N LEU A 140 -9.44 -0.91 16.51
CA LEU A 140 -8.33 -0.15 15.92
C LEU A 140 -8.54 1.35 16.07
N ARG A 141 -9.75 1.87 15.84
CA ARG A 141 -10.08 3.28 16.04
C ARG A 141 -9.86 3.71 17.49
N GLU A 142 -10.28 2.88 18.46
CA GLU A 142 -10.02 3.10 19.88
C GLU A 142 -8.51 3.17 20.17
N LYS A 143 -7.74 2.15 19.79
CA LYS A 143 -6.29 2.07 20.04
C LYS A 143 -5.49 3.18 19.35
N TRP A 144 -5.97 3.66 18.22
CA TRP A 144 -5.33 4.77 17.51
C TRP A 144 -5.88 6.14 17.88
N HIS A 145 -6.89 6.20 18.74
CA HIS A 145 -7.58 7.42 19.18
C HIS A 145 -8.15 8.22 18.00
N CYS A 146 -8.82 7.52 17.09
CA CYS A 146 -9.44 8.13 15.92
C CYS A 146 -10.78 8.81 16.24
N GLY A 147 -11.44 8.42 17.35
CA GLY A 147 -12.81 8.84 17.67
C GLY A 147 -13.83 8.22 16.69
N ASP A 148 -15.09 8.68 16.76
CA ASP A 148 -16.18 8.20 15.92
C ASP A 148 -16.36 9.03 14.64
N GLY A 149 -15.76 10.21 14.57
CA GLY A 149 -15.83 11.10 13.41
C GLY A 149 -14.95 10.70 12.22
N PRO A 150 -14.94 11.50 11.14
CA PRO A 150 -14.15 11.23 9.95
C PRO A 150 -12.64 11.28 10.22
N ILE A 151 -11.90 10.41 9.56
CA ILE A 151 -10.42 10.45 9.54
C ILE A 151 -10.00 11.43 8.45
N ALA A 152 -9.55 12.63 8.82
CA ALA A 152 -9.21 13.70 7.89
C ALA A 152 -8.15 13.31 6.84
N SER A 153 -7.15 12.50 7.19
CA SER A 153 -6.25 11.89 6.22
C SER A 153 -5.82 10.52 6.73
N ILE A 154 -6.24 9.49 6.02
CA ILE A 154 -5.83 8.12 6.35
C ILE A 154 -4.33 7.94 6.08
N LEU A 155 -3.80 8.48 5.00
CA LEU A 155 -2.38 8.33 4.66
C LEU A 155 -1.49 8.95 5.73
N ARG A 156 -1.82 10.16 6.21
CA ARG A 156 -1.10 10.81 7.31
C ARG A 156 -1.22 10.04 8.63
N LEU A 157 -2.38 9.43 8.88
CA LEU A 157 -2.58 8.56 10.03
C LEU A 157 -1.63 7.36 9.96
N LEU A 158 -1.61 6.65 8.84
CA LEU A 158 -0.77 5.47 8.61
C LEU A 158 0.72 5.79 8.73
N GLU A 159 1.20 6.89 8.12
CA GLU A 159 2.58 7.36 8.27
C GLU A 159 2.94 7.64 9.74
N ARG A 160 2.04 8.28 10.50
CA ARG A 160 2.27 8.55 11.93
C ARG A 160 2.30 7.28 12.77
N LYS A 161 1.60 6.23 12.35
CA LYS A 161 1.61 4.92 13.04
C LYS A 161 2.78 4.04 12.60
N GLY A 162 3.65 4.54 11.72
CA GLY A 162 4.88 3.86 11.34
C GLY A 162 4.75 2.93 10.14
N ILE A 163 3.74 3.11 9.31
CA ILE A 163 3.61 2.41 8.03
C ILE A 163 4.31 3.24 6.96
N MET A 164 5.25 2.64 6.25
CA MET A 164 5.90 3.26 5.10
C MET A 164 4.91 3.24 3.92
N ILE A 165 4.74 4.36 3.23
CA ILE A 165 3.84 4.45 2.08
C ILE A 165 4.62 4.95 0.88
N LEU A 166 4.61 4.15 -0.18
CA LEU A 166 5.21 4.48 -1.47
C LEU A 166 4.10 4.78 -2.49
N ALA A 167 4.16 5.95 -3.10
CA ALA A 167 3.36 6.27 -4.28
C ALA A 167 4.04 5.66 -5.52
N ALA A 168 3.33 4.82 -6.27
CA ALA A 168 3.84 4.18 -7.47
C ALA A 168 2.76 4.06 -8.55
N ASN A 169 3.18 4.03 -9.80
CA ASN A 169 2.29 3.65 -10.89
C ASN A 169 2.19 2.12 -10.92
N LEU A 170 1.02 1.60 -10.62
CA LEU A 170 0.74 0.17 -10.61
C LEU A 170 0.02 -0.26 -11.91
N PRO A 171 0.04 -1.55 -12.27
CA PRO A 171 -0.78 -2.07 -13.37
C PRO A 171 -2.25 -1.68 -13.24
N GLU A 172 -2.98 -1.57 -14.35
CA GLU A 172 -4.33 -0.99 -14.40
C GLU A 172 -5.34 -1.60 -13.41
N TYR A 173 -5.20 -2.88 -13.13
CA TYR A 173 -6.09 -3.65 -12.24
C TYR A 173 -5.62 -3.68 -10.77
N ILE A 174 -4.49 -3.06 -10.41
CA ILE A 174 -3.94 -3.01 -9.05
C ILE A 174 -3.97 -1.56 -8.56
N PHE A 175 -4.66 -1.31 -7.47
CA PHE A 175 -4.79 0.03 -6.85
C PHE A 175 -3.84 0.20 -5.65
N GLY A 176 -3.47 -0.88 -5.03
CA GLY A 176 -2.55 -0.93 -3.90
C GLY A 176 -2.06 -2.33 -3.61
N MET A 177 -1.06 -2.41 -2.77
CA MET A 177 -0.54 -3.64 -2.19
C MET A 177 0.17 -3.34 -0.89
N SER A 178 0.24 -4.33 -0.01
CA SER A 178 0.98 -4.24 1.24
C SER A 178 1.90 -5.43 1.46
N THR A 179 2.99 -5.18 2.18
CA THR A 179 4.00 -6.19 2.52
C THR A 179 4.83 -5.73 3.72
N TRP A 180 5.86 -6.51 4.04
CA TRP A 180 6.77 -6.24 5.14
C TRP A 180 8.22 -6.19 4.66
N ALA A 181 8.92 -5.12 4.98
CA ALA A 181 10.36 -5.04 4.85
C ALA A 181 11.02 -5.69 6.08
N ASP A 182 11.88 -6.69 5.85
CA ASP A 182 12.55 -7.50 6.88
C ASP A 182 11.60 -8.10 7.93
N LYS A 183 10.33 -8.33 7.59
CA LYS A 183 9.27 -8.79 8.52
C LYS A 183 9.07 -7.87 9.73
N LYS A 184 9.54 -6.63 9.67
CA LYS A 184 9.52 -5.66 10.78
C LYS A 184 8.84 -4.34 10.42
N HIS A 185 9.05 -3.87 9.19
CA HIS A 185 8.58 -2.57 8.75
C HIS A 185 7.45 -2.76 7.75
N PRO A 186 6.21 -2.41 8.11
CA PRO A 186 5.09 -2.51 7.18
C PRO A 186 5.26 -1.51 6.05
N LEU A 187 5.09 -1.97 4.84
CA LEU A 187 5.17 -1.19 3.61
C LEU A 187 3.85 -1.31 2.85
N MET A 188 3.33 -0.19 2.42
CA MET A 188 2.16 -0.08 1.59
C MET A 188 2.53 0.67 0.30
N ILE A 189 2.17 0.12 -0.84
CA ILE A 189 2.37 0.72 -2.15
C ILE A 189 0.99 1.08 -2.69
N LEU A 190 0.78 2.34 -3.07
CA LEU A 190 -0.52 2.83 -3.53
C LEU A 190 -0.38 3.56 -4.86
N ASP A 191 -1.40 3.41 -5.71
CA ASP A 191 -1.50 4.14 -6.97
C ASP A 191 -2.22 5.48 -6.74
N PHE A 192 -1.51 6.56 -7.01
CA PHE A 192 -2.02 7.94 -6.84
C PHE A 192 -2.52 8.54 -8.16
N ASN A 193 -2.62 7.75 -9.23
CA ASN A 193 -3.10 8.26 -10.50
C ASN A 193 -4.59 8.63 -10.42
N PRO A 194 -4.97 9.93 -10.51
CA PRO A 194 -6.35 10.38 -10.41
C PRO A 194 -7.23 9.94 -11.59
N GLU A 195 -6.62 9.61 -12.73
CA GLU A 195 -7.34 9.06 -13.88
C GLU A 195 -7.80 7.63 -13.63
N LYS A 196 -7.06 6.90 -12.79
CA LYS A 196 -7.31 5.51 -12.45
C LYS A 196 -8.27 5.36 -11.28
N SER A 197 -8.16 6.21 -10.27
CA SER A 197 -9.00 6.11 -9.08
C SER A 197 -9.26 7.45 -8.40
N SER A 198 -10.46 7.59 -7.80
CA SER A 198 -10.80 8.76 -7.00
C SER A 198 -10.05 8.76 -5.65
N VAL A 199 -10.09 9.88 -4.94
CA VAL A 199 -9.53 10.00 -3.60
C VAL A 199 -10.23 9.04 -2.61
N GLU A 200 -11.52 8.82 -2.75
CA GLU A 200 -12.28 7.86 -1.92
C GLU A 200 -11.80 6.42 -2.17
N LYS A 201 -11.51 6.07 -3.44
CA LYS A 201 -10.94 4.76 -3.77
C LYS A 201 -9.53 4.60 -3.19
N LEU A 202 -8.69 5.64 -3.25
CA LEU A 202 -7.36 5.64 -2.63
C LEU A 202 -7.46 5.40 -1.12
N ARG A 203 -8.38 6.10 -0.43
CA ARG A 203 -8.64 5.94 1.00
C ARG A 203 -9.09 4.53 1.35
N PHE A 204 -10.06 4.02 0.57
CA PHE A 204 -10.56 2.66 0.73
C PHE A 204 -9.45 1.62 0.54
N THR A 205 -8.65 1.76 -0.52
CA THR A 205 -7.50 0.89 -0.78
C THR A 205 -6.51 0.92 0.38
N ALA A 206 -6.17 2.10 0.91
CA ALA A 206 -5.27 2.21 2.04
C ALA A 206 -5.82 1.50 3.31
N ALA A 207 -7.12 1.60 3.57
CA ALA A 207 -7.76 0.89 4.69
C ALA A 207 -7.83 -0.64 4.44
N HIS A 208 -8.04 -1.06 3.21
CA HIS A 208 -8.02 -2.46 2.78
C HIS A 208 -6.62 -3.09 2.99
N GLU A 209 -5.58 -2.42 2.51
CA GLU A 209 -4.19 -2.86 2.68
C GLU A 209 -3.77 -2.86 4.16
N LEU A 210 -4.34 -1.97 4.95
CA LEU A 210 -4.15 -1.97 6.40
C LEU A 210 -4.68 -3.26 7.05
N ALA A 211 -5.79 -3.80 6.58
CA ALA A 211 -6.33 -5.07 7.06
C ALA A 211 -5.33 -6.21 6.83
N HIS A 212 -4.72 -6.30 5.64
CA HIS A 212 -3.69 -7.29 5.34
C HIS A 212 -2.47 -7.20 6.27
N LEU A 213 -2.10 -5.99 6.69
CA LEU A 213 -0.95 -5.77 7.59
C LEU A 213 -1.23 -6.10 9.05
N LEU A 214 -2.47 -5.93 9.52
CA LEU A 214 -2.80 -5.96 10.94
C LEU A 214 -3.49 -7.24 11.41
N LEU A 215 -4.30 -7.86 10.55
CA LEU A 215 -5.31 -8.84 10.95
C LEU A 215 -4.92 -10.27 10.60
N LEU A 216 -5.54 -11.21 11.30
CA LEU A 216 -5.45 -12.62 11.00
C LEU A 216 -6.70 -13.07 10.24
N PHE A 217 -6.50 -13.93 9.24
CA PHE A 217 -7.57 -14.49 8.44
C PHE A 217 -7.55 -16.01 8.54
N PRO A 218 -8.72 -16.68 8.57
CA PRO A 218 -8.78 -18.12 8.41
C PRO A 218 -8.13 -18.57 7.10
N GLU A 219 -7.66 -19.81 7.05
CA GLU A 219 -7.25 -20.45 5.80
C GLU A 219 -8.48 -20.68 4.90
N ASP A 220 -8.79 -19.69 4.10
CA ASP A 220 -9.95 -19.63 3.21
C ASP A 220 -9.50 -19.29 1.77
N SER A 221 -10.47 -19.27 0.85
CA SER A 221 -10.18 -18.81 -0.51
C SER A 221 -9.72 -17.34 -0.52
N PRO A 222 -8.80 -16.96 -1.42
CA PRO A 222 -8.37 -15.56 -1.56
C PRO A 222 -9.54 -14.58 -1.70
N LEU A 223 -10.59 -14.97 -2.44
CA LEU A 223 -11.79 -14.12 -2.62
C LEU A 223 -12.52 -13.80 -1.31
N LYS A 224 -12.55 -14.75 -0.35
CA LYS A 224 -13.17 -14.50 0.96
C LYS A 224 -12.28 -13.61 1.82
N LEU A 225 -10.97 -13.77 1.73
CA LEU A 225 -10.00 -12.92 2.41
C LEU A 225 -10.16 -11.45 1.95
N GLU A 226 -10.16 -11.21 0.64
CA GLU A 226 -10.35 -9.87 0.07
C GLU A 226 -11.67 -9.22 0.53
N LYS A 227 -12.77 -9.98 0.52
CA LYS A 227 -14.06 -9.48 1.05
C LYS A 227 -14.02 -9.09 2.53
N ARG A 228 -13.24 -9.79 3.35
CA ARG A 228 -13.07 -9.43 4.77
C ARG A 228 -12.26 -8.16 4.93
N CYS A 229 -11.23 -7.97 4.09
CA CYS A 229 -10.47 -6.72 4.04
C CYS A 229 -11.37 -5.54 3.60
N ASP A 230 -12.25 -5.75 2.62
CA ASP A 230 -13.24 -4.75 2.19
C ASP A 230 -14.21 -4.38 3.32
N LEU A 231 -14.71 -5.37 4.07
CA LEU A 231 -15.57 -5.11 5.23
C LEU A 231 -14.85 -4.29 6.30
N PHE A 232 -13.63 -4.70 6.67
CA PHE A 232 -12.84 -3.92 7.61
C PHE A 232 -12.59 -2.50 7.13
N ALA A 233 -12.21 -2.30 5.86
CA ALA A 233 -11.98 -0.99 5.28
C ALA A 233 -13.23 -0.09 5.36
N SER A 234 -14.39 -0.65 5.01
CA SER A 234 -15.67 0.05 5.10
C SER A 234 -15.97 0.51 6.52
N PHE A 235 -15.88 -0.39 7.50
CA PHE A 235 -16.18 -0.09 8.90
C PHE A 235 -15.12 0.80 9.56
N PHE A 236 -13.87 0.71 9.15
CA PHE A 236 -12.82 1.60 9.64
C PHE A 236 -13.01 3.04 9.16
N LEU A 237 -13.45 3.25 7.91
CA LEU A 237 -13.71 4.59 7.35
C LEU A 237 -15.06 5.15 7.79
N LEU A 238 -16.06 4.29 7.94
CA LEU A 238 -17.46 4.63 8.27
C LEU A 238 -17.89 3.90 9.54
N PRO A 239 -17.49 4.35 10.74
CA PRO A 239 -17.90 3.70 11.98
C PRO A 239 -19.41 3.79 12.19
N LYS A 240 -19.97 2.81 12.89
CA LYS A 240 -21.42 2.68 13.06
C LYS A 240 -22.05 3.90 13.71
N LEU A 241 -21.44 4.45 14.75
CA LEU A 241 -21.96 5.63 15.44
C LEU A 241 -22.02 6.83 14.51
N ALA A 242 -21.01 7.04 13.69
CA ALA A 242 -20.99 8.11 12.69
C ALA A 242 -22.17 8.02 11.72
N LEU A 243 -22.40 6.84 11.11
CA LEU A 243 -23.53 6.68 10.20
C LEU A 243 -24.90 6.81 10.88
N ILE A 244 -24.99 6.45 12.17
CA ILE A 244 -26.21 6.67 12.95
C ILE A 244 -26.43 8.16 13.23
N GLU A 245 -25.39 8.93 13.48
CA GLU A 245 -25.48 10.40 13.66
C GLU A 245 -25.93 11.08 12.38
N GLU A 246 -25.37 10.70 11.23
CA GLU A 246 -25.72 11.31 9.93
C GLU A 246 -27.09 10.85 9.40
N LEU A 247 -27.44 9.58 9.53
CA LEU A 247 -28.64 9.00 8.93
C LEU A 247 -29.81 8.80 9.92
N GLY A 248 -29.55 9.00 11.22
CA GLY A 248 -30.48 8.73 12.30
C GLY A 248 -30.45 7.29 12.82
N SER A 249 -30.87 7.12 14.07
CA SER A 249 -30.79 5.84 14.80
C SER A 249 -31.89 4.85 14.44
N LYS A 250 -32.96 5.27 13.75
CA LYS A 250 -34.07 4.42 13.33
C LYS A 250 -33.80 3.82 11.95
N LYS A 251 -34.36 2.65 11.70
CA LYS A 251 -34.34 2.06 10.37
C LYS A 251 -34.94 3.02 9.35
N ARG A 252 -34.20 3.30 8.29
CA ARG A 252 -34.58 4.24 7.24
C ARG A 252 -35.30 3.52 6.12
N GLU A 253 -36.44 4.06 5.71
CA GLU A 253 -37.16 3.61 4.52
C GLU A 253 -36.65 4.30 3.26
N LYS A 254 -36.09 5.51 3.40
CA LYS A 254 -35.54 6.29 2.28
C LYS A 254 -34.32 7.08 2.73
N ILE A 255 -33.28 7.09 1.89
CA ILE A 255 -32.09 7.91 2.00
C ILE A 255 -31.91 8.64 0.65
N THR A 256 -31.73 9.94 0.66
CA THR A 256 -31.56 10.73 -0.56
C THR A 256 -30.14 10.61 -1.10
N LEU A 257 -29.95 10.97 -2.38
CA LEU A 257 -28.61 11.04 -2.97
C LEU A 257 -27.76 12.12 -2.28
N GLU A 258 -28.36 13.25 -1.92
CA GLU A 258 -27.70 14.37 -1.22
C GLU A 258 -27.15 13.93 0.13
N GLU A 259 -27.93 13.20 0.95
CA GLU A 259 -27.43 12.64 2.23
C GLU A 259 -26.21 11.75 2.03
N MET A 260 -26.17 10.96 0.96
CA MET A 260 -25.02 10.12 0.65
C MET A 260 -23.84 10.90 0.09
N ILE A 261 -24.07 12.00 -0.61
CA ILE A 261 -23.04 12.93 -1.07
C ILE A 261 -22.39 13.60 0.15
N ASP A 262 -23.17 14.08 1.11
CA ASP A 262 -22.65 14.69 2.34
C ASP A 262 -21.74 13.70 3.11
N ILE A 263 -22.16 12.44 3.25
CA ILE A 263 -21.33 11.39 3.86
C ILE A 263 -20.04 11.18 3.07
N LYS A 264 -20.12 11.12 1.74
CA LYS A 264 -18.93 10.98 0.88
C LYS A 264 -17.96 12.15 1.07
N GLU A 265 -18.46 13.37 1.07
CA GLU A 265 -17.64 14.57 1.21
C GLU A 265 -17.00 14.69 2.60
N LEU A 266 -17.69 14.24 3.64
CA LEU A 266 -17.21 14.33 5.02
C LEU A 266 -16.29 13.14 5.40
N TYR A 267 -16.69 11.92 5.07
CA TYR A 267 -15.97 10.69 5.50
C TYR A 267 -14.98 10.16 4.46
N GLY A 268 -15.07 10.62 3.22
CA GLY A 268 -14.20 10.17 2.13
C GLY A 268 -14.38 8.69 1.79
N ALA A 269 -15.64 8.23 1.85
CA ALA A 269 -16.06 6.93 1.36
C ALA A 269 -16.96 7.13 0.13
N SER A 270 -16.85 6.26 -0.88
CA SER A 270 -17.69 6.36 -2.07
C SER A 270 -19.17 6.15 -1.75
N LEU A 271 -20.08 6.66 -2.58
CA LEU A 271 -21.52 6.43 -2.42
C LEU A 271 -21.83 4.94 -2.36
N ALA A 272 -21.17 4.16 -3.24
CA ALA A 272 -21.32 2.71 -3.24
C ALA A 272 -20.90 2.05 -1.91
N ALA A 273 -19.77 2.46 -1.34
CA ALA A 273 -19.32 1.96 -0.04
C ALA A 273 -20.28 2.39 1.09
N SER A 274 -20.72 3.65 1.08
CA SER A 274 -21.60 4.21 2.11
C SER A 274 -22.96 3.52 2.17
N ILE A 275 -23.62 3.29 1.03
CA ILE A 275 -24.93 2.62 0.98
C ILE A 275 -24.83 1.13 1.36
N ILE A 276 -23.72 0.46 1.00
CA ILE A 276 -23.45 -0.92 1.40
C ILE A 276 -23.25 -0.98 2.91
N THR A 277 -22.46 -0.08 3.48
CA THR A 277 -22.19 -0.03 4.92
C THR A 277 -23.44 0.29 5.74
N ALA A 278 -24.30 1.19 5.25
CA ALA A 278 -25.59 1.47 5.87
C ALA A 278 -26.49 0.21 5.94
N ARG A 279 -26.48 -0.61 4.89
CA ARG A 279 -27.16 -1.92 4.89
C ARG A 279 -26.51 -2.86 5.91
N ASP A 280 -25.19 -2.93 5.96
CA ASP A 280 -24.44 -3.85 6.84
C ASP A 280 -24.64 -3.53 8.32
N TYR A 281 -24.87 -2.26 8.65
CA TYR A 281 -25.28 -1.83 10.00
C TYR A 281 -26.78 -1.97 10.27
N GLY A 282 -27.57 -2.39 9.28
CA GLY A 282 -29.02 -2.56 9.43
C GLY A 282 -29.83 -1.27 9.43
N ILE A 283 -29.24 -0.15 9.01
CA ILE A 283 -29.91 1.15 8.86
C ILE A 283 -30.94 1.09 7.74
N ILE A 284 -30.64 0.35 6.67
CA ILE A 284 -31.56 0.09 5.55
C ILE A 284 -31.66 -1.41 5.26
N THR A 285 -32.68 -1.80 4.48
CA THR A 285 -32.85 -3.18 4.05
C THR A 285 -31.96 -3.52 2.85
N THR A 286 -31.76 -4.81 2.61
CA THR A 286 -31.04 -5.31 1.43
C THR A 286 -31.77 -4.96 0.13
N GLU A 287 -33.12 -5.03 0.13
CA GLU A 287 -33.96 -4.69 -1.02
C GLU A 287 -33.82 -3.20 -1.36
N TYR A 288 -33.90 -2.32 -0.35
CA TYR A 288 -33.72 -0.90 -0.55
C TYR A 288 -32.32 -0.58 -1.10
N LYS A 289 -31.26 -1.17 -0.50
CA LYS A 289 -29.87 -1.02 -1.00
C LYS A 289 -29.75 -1.41 -2.47
N ARG A 290 -30.38 -2.53 -2.90
CA ARG A 290 -30.34 -2.97 -4.30
C ARG A 290 -31.00 -1.94 -5.24
N ALA A 291 -32.19 -1.46 -4.87
CA ALA A 291 -32.92 -0.45 -5.65
C ALA A 291 -32.10 0.84 -5.76
N TRP A 292 -31.58 1.34 -4.66
CA TRP A 292 -30.76 2.56 -4.59
C TRP A 292 -29.48 2.43 -5.43
N TYR A 293 -28.83 1.28 -5.35
CA TYR A 293 -27.60 0.99 -6.10
C TYR A 293 -27.88 0.96 -7.63
N ALA A 294 -28.97 0.34 -8.04
CA ALA A 294 -29.38 0.31 -9.44
C ALA A 294 -29.76 1.69 -9.97
N GLU A 295 -30.34 2.56 -9.12
CA GLU A 295 -30.76 3.91 -9.50
C GLU A 295 -29.57 4.88 -9.61
N HIS A 296 -28.61 4.82 -8.67
CA HIS A 296 -27.59 5.87 -8.53
C HIS A 296 -26.15 5.42 -8.88
N ILE A 297 -25.81 4.14 -8.69
CA ILE A 297 -24.44 3.66 -8.90
C ILE A 297 -24.26 3.01 -10.27
N GLU A 298 -25.16 2.09 -10.68
CA GLU A 298 -25.00 1.38 -11.96
C GLU A 298 -24.97 2.33 -13.18
N PRO A 299 -25.76 3.41 -13.24
CA PRO A 299 -25.67 4.38 -14.34
C PRO A 299 -24.40 5.26 -14.29
N ASN A 300 -23.81 5.42 -13.10
CA ASN A 300 -22.67 6.29 -12.87
C ASN A 300 -21.66 5.64 -11.90
N PRO A 301 -21.00 4.54 -12.28
CA PRO A 301 -20.13 3.78 -11.37
C PRO A 301 -18.86 4.52 -10.94
N ARG A 302 -18.51 5.60 -11.63
CA ARG A 302 -17.42 6.50 -11.24
C ARG A 302 -17.90 7.67 -10.38
N GLU A 303 -19.18 7.77 -10.09
CA GLU A 303 -19.83 8.80 -9.26
C GLU A 303 -19.51 10.23 -9.71
N ILE A 304 -19.34 10.46 -11.01
CA ILE A 304 -18.98 11.75 -11.60
C ILE A 304 -20.11 12.76 -11.32
N GLY A 305 -19.73 13.93 -10.77
CA GLY A 305 -20.69 14.98 -10.42
C GLY A 305 -21.39 14.79 -9.06
N ASN A 306 -21.11 13.70 -8.36
CA ASN A 306 -21.72 13.38 -7.05
C ASN A 306 -20.76 13.67 -5.89
N GLY A 307 -20.25 14.89 -5.80
CA GLY A 307 -19.35 15.32 -4.73
C GLY A 307 -17.97 14.63 -4.76
N HIS A 308 -17.11 15.06 -3.87
CA HIS A 308 -15.78 14.46 -3.66
C HIS A 308 -15.32 14.76 -2.24
N TYR A 309 -14.42 13.96 -1.71
CA TYR A 309 -13.85 14.16 -0.38
C TYR A 309 -13.19 15.54 -0.25
N VAL A 310 -13.56 16.28 0.79
CA VAL A 310 -13.17 17.68 0.94
C VAL A 310 -11.75 17.88 1.50
N PHE A 311 -11.17 16.89 2.16
CA PHE A 311 -9.83 17.01 2.74
C PHE A 311 -8.78 16.37 1.84
N PRO A 312 -7.55 16.94 1.78
CA PRO A 312 -6.50 16.38 0.93
C PRO A 312 -5.90 15.09 1.51
N GLU A 313 -5.76 14.08 0.67
CA GLU A 313 -4.96 12.89 0.97
C GLU A 313 -3.55 13.08 0.41
N THR A 314 -2.57 13.30 1.28
CA THR A 314 -1.19 13.57 0.89
C THR A 314 -0.20 12.83 1.79
N LEU A 315 0.92 12.41 1.23
CA LEU A 315 2.08 11.93 1.98
C LEU A 315 2.87 13.11 2.55
N GLY A 316 3.54 12.90 3.67
CA GLY A 316 4.27 14.01 4.28
C GLY A 316 5.46 13.63 5.12
N ARG A 317 5.60 12.39 5.49
CA ARG A 317 6.72 11.95 6.32
C ARG A 317 8.02 11.97 5.53
N GLU A 318 8.02 11.42 4.34
CA GLU A 318 9.19 11.43 3.46
C GLU A 318 9.65 12.84 3.11
N LYS A 319 8.72 13.75 2.80
CA LYS A 319 9.04 15.17 2.54
C LYS A 319 9.73 15.83 3.73
N ARG A 320 9.24 15.59 4.97
CA ARG A 320 9.85 16.14 6.18
C ARG A 320 11.23 15.56 6.46
N VAL A 321 11.38 14.25 6.30
CA VAL A 321 12.66 13.56 6.47
C VAL A 321 13.69 14.11 5.49
N ASN A 322 13.36 14.21 4.20
CA ASN A 322 14.24 14.80 3.19
C ASN A 322 14.60 16.25 3.52
N SER A 323 13.63 17.07 3.92
CA SER A 323 13.88 18.48 4.29
C SER A 323 14.87 18.64 5.47
N ILE A 324 14.92 17.67 6.39
CA ILE A 324 15.84 17.69 7.54
C ILE A 324 17.22 17.18 7.15
N VAL A 325 17.29 16.14 6.33
CA VAL A 325 18.58 15.56 5.88
C VAL A 325 19.30 16.48 4.90
N ASP A 326 18.54 17.23 4.08
CA ASP A 326 19.07 18.14 3.06
C ASP A 326 19.41 19.55 3.65
N SER A 327 19.06 19.84 4.92
CA SER A 327 19.35 21.10 5.62
C SER A 327 20.66 21.05 6.40
#